data_901bdf55662caff96abb9ae3f566b013
#
_entry.id   901bdf55662caff96abb9ae3f566b013
#
_cell.length_a   1.000
_cell.length_b   1.000
_cell.length_c   1.000
_cell.angle_alpha   90.00
_cell.angle_beta   90.00
_cell.angle_gamma   90.00
#
_symmetry.space_group_name_H-M   'P 1'
#
loop_
_entity.id
_entity.type
_entity.pdbx_description
1 polymer ?
#
loop_
_entity_poly.entity_id
_entity_poly.type
_entity_poly.pdbx_seq_one_letter_code
_entity_poly.pdbx_strand_id
1 'polypeptide(L)'
;KYTVKAAKTQYLPKLNVVGGYMFTSREISLLNNEQKSTLSSIGTALSGSLGNDISSVLTKLTQDGVLTPEQANHFGGVLNNMGTSLGDALNHSGQRIVKAFDTDTRNMFMASAVVTQPVFMGGAITAANKMAKISQQMVDNDYAAKLQGTLYSTDQAYWMVVSLKHKQKLANSFLNLVKKLSGDVHKMIDEGVATKADGLKVDVKVNEAEMALTQVDNGLSLAKMYLCQLCGLPLDSKITLADEDSENLPLDATVQTVDVESAVENRPEVKLLENTIDLSRQATRLVRAAYLPQVLLSGGYTATNPNLYNGFERKFAGVWNVGVVVRVPVWNWFEGEYKVKASKAATCIAQLEASEVREKIELQVNQSQFKVSEASRKLAMASSNVDKANENLRCANLGFSEGVIPSTDVMEAQTAWMQAQSQKIDAEIEVKLSQVNLKKALGTLQ
;
A
#
# COMPACT_ATOMS: atom_id res chain seq x y z
N LYS A 1 1.33 11.92 9.69
CA LYS A 1 1.22 13.18 10.46
C LYS A 1 1.94 13.10 11.80
N TYR A 2 1.67 12.10 12.67
CA TYR A 2 2.31 11.95 13.98
C TYR A 2 3.80 11.62 13.89
N THR A 3 4.21 10.84 12.90
CA THR A 3 5.62 10.52 12.60
C THR A 3 6.45 11.78 12.30
N VAL A 4 5.88 12.72 11.53
CA VAL A 4 6.53 14.01 11.27
C VAL A 4 6.64 14.86 12.53
N LYS A 5 5.59 14.86 13.38
CA LYS A 5 5.65 15.55 14.68
C LYS A 5 6.73 14.96 15.58
N ALA A 6 6.80 13.62 15.67
CA ALA A 6 7.82 12.91 16.44
C ALA A 6 9.25 13.20 15.92
N ALA A 7 9.45 13.25 14.59
CA ALA A 7 10.74 13.62 14.03
C ALA A 7 11.15 15.05 14.40
N LYS A 8 10.20 15.99 14.43
CA LYS A 8 10.47 17.39 14.83
C LYS A 8 10.91 17.51 16.29
N THR A 9 10.43 16.62 17.20
CA THR A 9 10.85 16.65 18.61
C THR A 9 12.33 16.32 18.81
N GLN A 10 13.00 15.76 17.79
CA GLN A 10 14.45 15.52 17.83
C GLN A 10 15.28 16.82 17.87
N TYR A 11 14.70 17.96 17.50
CA TYR A 11 15.34 19.28 17.65
C TYR A 11 15.20 19.85 19.06
N LEU A 12 14.34 19.29 19.92
CA LEU A 12 14.03 19.84 21.23
C LEU A 12 14.96 19.25 22.29
N PRO A 13 15.15 19.97 23.41
CA PRO A 13 15.87 19.44 24.55
C PRO A 13 15.18 18.19 25.08
N LYS A 14 15.99 17.22 25.48
CA LYS A 14 15.53 16.00 26.15
C LYS A 14 15.94 16.04 27.61
N LEU A 15 14.98 15.89 28.51
CA LEU A 15 15.22 15.76 29.95
C LEU A 15 15.17 14.29 30.32
N ASN A 16 16.23 13.80 30.92
CA ASN A 16 16.31 12.45 31.48
C ASN A 16 16.59 12.57 32.98
N VAL A 17 15.86 11.79 33.78
CA VAL A 17 16.09 11.69 35.22
C VAL A 17 16.50 10.25 35.49
N VAL A 18 17.63 10.11 36.17
CA VAL A 18 18.17 8.80 36.56
C VAL A 18 18.40 8.81 38.05
N GLY A 19 17.85 7.84 38.77
CA GLY A 19 18.09 7.59 40.17
C GLY A 19 18.75 6.23 40.34
N GLY A 20 19.79 6.17 41.18
CA GLY A 20 20.47 4.94 41.53
C GLY A 20 20.78 4.85 43.03
N TYR A 21 20.62 3.64 43.55
CA TYR A 21 21.12 3.26 44.89
C TYR A 21 22.09 2.10 44.70
N MET A 22 23.25 2.24 45.33
CA MET A 22 24.28 1.22 45.30
C MET A 22 24.73 0.91 46.70
N PHE A 23 24.69 -0.36 47.08
CA PHE A 23 25.27 -0.88 48.28
C PHE A 23 26.53 -1.70 47.96
N THR A 24 27.64 -1.38 48.59
CA THR A 24 28.87 -2.13 48.47
C THR A 24 29.21 -2.84 49.78
N SER A 25 29.57 -4.10 49.74
CA SER A 25 29.90 -4.93 50.92
C SER A 25 31.17 -4.46 51.62
N ARG A 26 32.00 -3.66 50.96
CA ARG A 26 33.23 -3.06 51.50
C ARG A 26 33.22 -1.56 51.21
N GLU A 27 33.90 -0.83 52.05
CA GLU A 27 34.18 0.59 51.78
C GLU A 27 34.96 0.69 50.48
N ILE A 28 34.56 1.60 49.63
CA ILE A 28 35.26 1.92 48.40
C ILE A 28 36.41 2.85 48.78
N SER A 29 37.42 2.25 49.40
CA SER A 29 38.67 2.95 49.64
C SER A 29 39.54 2.79 48.40
N LEU A 30 39.96 3.90 47.81
CA LEU A 30 41.07 4.05 46.91
C LEU A 30 41.29 2.97 45.84
N LEU A 31 40.65 3.19 44.68
CA LEU A 31 41.35 3.04 43.41
C LEU A 31 41.72 1.64 42.93
N ASN A 32 40.83 0.66 43.11
CA ASN A 32 40.98 -0.59 42.40
C ASN A 32 40.32 -0.46 40.99
N ASN A 33 40.97 -0.94 39.94
CA ASN A 33 40.53 -0.78 38.54
C ASN A 33 39.09 -1.29 38.27
N GLU A 34 38.61 -2.27 39.06
CA GLU A 34 37.25 -2.82 38.94
C GLU A 34 36.16 -1.80 39.35
N GLN A 35 36.46 -0.94 40.31
CA GLN A 35 35.53 0.08 40.83
C GLN A 35 35.40 1.28 39.88
N LYS A 36 36.46 1.58 39.14
CA LYS A 36 36.42 2.57 38.04
C LYS A 36 35.51 2.13 36.90
N SER A 37 35.43 0.82 36.68
CA SER A 37 34.55 0.27 35.58
C SER A 37 33.07 0.36 35.94
N THR A 38 32.70 0.18 37.23
CA THR A 38 31.28 0.16 37.65
C THR A 38 30.63 1.56 37.56
N LEU A 39 31.35 2.59 37.94
CA LEU A 39 30.86 3.98 37.83
C LEU A 39 30.89 4.49 36.37
N SER A 40 31.86 4.01 35.58
CA SER A 40 31.91 4.30 34.16
C SER A 40 30.77 3.62 33.35
N SER A 41 30.12 2.58 33.94
CA SER A 41 29.01 1.84 33.29
C SER A 41 27.64 2.49 33.47
N ILE A 42 27.51 3.54 34.31
CA ILE A 42 26.23 4.27 34.46
C ILE A 42 25.82 4.92 33.16
N GLY A 43 26.77 5.46 32.39
CA GLY A 43 26.55 5.98 31.08
C GLY A 43 26.13 4.88 30.06
N THR A 44 26.67 3.68 30.24
CA THR A 44 26.32 2.53 29.38
C THR A 44 24.91 2.01 29.70
N ALA A 45 24.49 2.04 30.96
CA ALA A 45 23.12 1.66 31.35
C ALA A 45 22.06 2.64 30.78
N LEU A 46 22.43 3.93 30.75
CA LEU A 46 21.55 4.96 30.20
C LEU A 46 21.46 4.89 28.65
N SER A 47 22.58 4.58 27.99
CA SER A 47 22.59 4.38 26.53
C SER A 47 21.79 3.15 26.13
N GLY A 48 21.70 2.11 26.94
CA GLY A 48 20.88 0.93 26.75
C GLY A 48 19.38 1.22 26.81
N SER A 49 18.92 2.10 27.69
CA SER A 49 17.50 2.49 27.75
C SER A 49 17.09 3.37 26.55
N LEU A 50 17.97 4.28 26.14
CA LEU A 50 17.78 5.08 24.91
C LEU A 50 17.79 4.20 23.65
N GLY A 51 18.61 3.15 23.62
CA GLY A 51 18.65 2.17 22.52
C GLY A 51 17.32 1.40 22.36
N ASN A 52 16.63 1.11 23.45
CA ASN A 52 15.34 0.40 23.42
C ASN A 52 14.22 1.29 22.86
N ASP A 53 14.16 2.56 23.23
CA ASP A 53 13.16 3.50 22.71
C ASP A 53 13.38 3.76 21.20
N ILE A 54 14.63 3.88 20.80
CA ILE A 54 15.04 4.02 19.41
C ILE A 54 14.68 2.77 18.60
N SER A 55 14.96 1.58 19.15
CA SER A 55 14.61 0.30 18.50
C SER A 55 13.11 0.14 18.30
N SER A 56 12.29 0.61 19.24
CA SER A 56 10.82 0.53 19.13
C SER A 56 10.28 1.42 17.99
N VAL A 57 10.86 2.61 17.82
CA VAL A 57 10.51 3.54 16.74
C VAL A 57 10.94 2.99 15.38
N LEU A 58 12.15 2.44 15.28
CA LEU A 58 12.68 1.84 14.04
C LEU A 58 11.90 0.58 13.66
N THR A 59 11.51 -0.24 14.63
CA THR A 59 10.68 -1.42 14.40
C THR A 59 9.30 -1.03 13.87
N LYS A 60 8.69 0.03 14.41
CA LYS A 60 7.43 0.58 13.90
C LYS A 60 7.57 1.12 12.48
N LEU A 61 8.62 1.87 12.18
CA LEU A 61 8.89 2.41 10.85
C LEU A 61 9.15 1.29 9.81
N THR A 62 9.72 0.15 10.26
CA THR A 62 9.93 -1.02 9.42
C THR A 62 8.62 -1.80 9.20
N GLN A 63 7.80 -1.94 10.25
CA GLN A 63 6.47 -2.57 10.15
C GLN A 63 5.50 -1.76 9.30
N ASP A 64 5.62 -0.42 9.35
CA ASP A 64 4.81 0.49 8.54
C ASP A 64 5.32 0.62 7.08
N GLY A 65 6.35 -0.16 6.70
CA GLY A 65 6.89 -0.19 5.34
C GLY A 65 7.65 1.08 4.92
N VAL A 66 7.96 1.94 5.87
CA VAL A 66 8.63 3.24 5.67
C VAL A 66 10.15 3.07 5.48
N LEU A 67 10.72 2.03 6.07
CA LEU A 67 12.15 1.70 5.99
C LEU A 67 12.33 0.24 5.61
N THR A 68 13.33 -0.05 4.77
CA THR A 68 13.77 -1.43 4.58
C THR A 68 14.49 -1.94 5.84
N PRO A 69 14.53 -3.26 6.09
CA PRO A 69 15.27 -3.84 7.22
C PRO A 69 16.76 -3.43 7.25
N GLU A 70 17.39 -3.26 6.07
CA GLU A 70 18.77 -2.79 5.96
C GLU A 70 18.92 -1.31 6.35
N GLN A 71 17.96 -0.47 5.92
CA GLN A 71 17.91 0.95 6.31
C GLN A 71 17.64 1.10 7.80
N ALA A 72 16.73 0.32 8.37
CA ALA A 72 16.43 0.31 9.80
C ALA A 72 17.65 -0.12 10.63
N ASN A 73 18.39 -1.14 10.19
CA ASN A 73 19.64 -1.57 10.83
C ASN A 73 20.72 -0.49 10.76
N HIS A 74 20.80 0.23 9.65
CA HIS A 74 21.75 1.32 9.47
C HIS A 74 21.39 2.53 10.34
N PHE A 75 20.11 2.89 10.43
CA PHE A 75 19.57 3.88 11.35
C PHE A 75 19.83 3.51 12.81
N GLY A 76 19.58 2.24 13.17
CA GLY A 76 19.87 1.72 14.51
C GLY A 76 21.34 1.90 14.90
N GLY A 77 22.26 1.67 13.95
CA GLY A 77 23.70 1.88 14.15
C GLY A 77 24.08 3.35 14.40
N VAL A 78 23.49 4.28 13.67
CA VAL A 78 23.75 5.72 13.81
C VAL A 78 23.21 6.25 15.15
N LEU A 79 21.99 5.86 15.52
CA LEU A 79 21.36 6.30 16.76
C LEU A 79 21.98 5.64 18.00
N ASN A 80 22.46 4.40 17.89
CA ASN A 80 23.27 3.76 18.94
C ASN A 80 24.61 4.49 19.14
N ASN A 81 25.23 4.97 18.07
CA ASN A 81 26.45 5.80 18.20
C ASN A 81 26.16 7.16 18.86
N MET A 82 24.96 7.72 18.73
CA MET A 82 24.51 8.90 19.47
C MET A 82 24.30 8.59 20.96
N GLY A 83 23.69 7.43 21.28
CA GLY A 83 23.52 6.93 22.64
C GLY A 83 24.86 6.66 23.34
N THR A 84 25.84 6.11 22.62
CA THR A 84 27.20 5.92 23.17
C THR A 84 27.92 7.23 23.44
N SER A 85 27.72 8.29 22.63
CA SER A 85 28.30 9.61 22.89
C SER A 85 27.74 10.28 24.16
N LEU A 86 26.46 10.08 24.39
CA LEU A 86 25.83 10.52 25.65
C LEU A 86 26.33 9.69 26.83
N GLY A 87 26.52 8.39 26.67
CA GLY A 87 27.13 7.49 27.61
C GLY A 87 28.55 7.90 27.96
N ASP A 88 29.35 8.34 27.01
CA ASP A 88 30.72 8.77 27.19
C ASP A 88 30.78 10.09 28.02
N ALA A 89 29.86 11.03 27.78
CA ALA A 89 29.79 12.27 28.58
C ALA A 89 29.43 12.01 30.07
N LEU A 90 28.51 11.06 30.26
CA LEU A 90 28.11 10.62 31.60
C LEU A 90 29.21 9.78 32.29
N ASN A 91 29.93 8.95 31.53
CA ASN A 91 31.08 8.21 31.99
C ASN A 91 32.25 9.16 32.43
N HIS A 92 32.42 10.26 31.66
CA HIS A 92 33.41 11.28 32.04
C HIS A 92 33.05 12.00 33.35
N SER A 93 31.76 12.24 33.58
CA SER A 93 31.26 12.77 34.87
C SER A 93 31.42 11.72 36.00
N GLY A 94 31.14 10.44 35.71
CA GLY A 94 31.39 9.32 36.63
C GLY A 94 32.87 9.16 36.99
N GLN A 95 33.79 9.33 36.04
CA GLN A 95 35.24 9.30 36.32
C GLN A 95 35.70 10.43 37.24
N ARG A 96 35.08 11.61 37.16
CA ARG A 96 35.33 12.70 38.15
C ARG A 96 34.83 12.33 39.55
N ILE A 97 33.71 11.64 39.62
CA ILE A 97 33.14 11.13 40.87
C ILE A 97 34.11 10.11 41.50
N VAL A 98 34.60 9.15 40.69
CA VAL A 98 35.57 8.12 41.14
C VAL A 98 36.85 8.73 41.72
N LYS A 99 37.35 9.83 41.20
CA LYS A 99 38.55 10.52 41.70
C LYS A 99 38.35 11.18 43.07
N ALA A 100 37.13 11.39 43.48
CA ALA A 100 36.81 12.08 44.74
C ALA A 100 36.51 11.12 45.91
N PHE A 101 36.51 9.78 45.63
CA PHE A 101 36.16 8.79 46.65
C PHE A 101 37.35 8.38 47.53
N ASP A 102 37.34 8.83 48.76
CA ASP A 102 38.31 8.41 49.77
C ASP A 102 37.70 8.02 51.16
N THR A 103 36.38 7.73 51.23
CA THR A 103 35.71 7.48 52.52
C THR A 103 34.51 6.53 52.41
N ASP A 104 33.97 6.08 53.57
CA ASP A 104 32.90 5.09 53.74
C ASP A 104 31.70 5.31 52.78
N THR A 105 31.76 4.62 51.65
CA THR A 105 30.83 4.74 50.54
C THR A 105 29.97 3.47 50.38
N ARG A 106 29.72 2.72 51.46
CA ARG A 106 28.91 1.49 51.41
C ARG A 106 27.48 1.71 50.93
N ASN A 107 26.89 2.85 51.27
CA ASN A 107 25.55 3.23 50.86
C ASN A 107 25.61 4.51 50.01
N MET A 108 25.41 4.39 48.73
CA MET A 108 25.48 5.52 47.82
C MET A 108 24.12 5.73 47.14
N PHE A 109 23.61 6.93 47.26
CA PHE A 109 22.43 7.39 46.53
C PHE A 109 22.87 8.45 45.52
N MET A 110 22.43 8.31 44.28
CA MET A 110 22.63 9.30 43.24
C MET A 110 21.32 9.54 42.50
N ALA A 111 20.96 10.79 42.33
CA ALA A 111 19.88 11.22 41.48
C ALA A 111 20.41 12.29 40.52
N SER A 112 20.22 12.10 39.22
CA SER A 112 20.69 13.04 38.21
C SER A 112 19.56 13.39 37.29
N ALA A 113 19.33 14.67 37.06
CA ALA A 113 18.45 15.20 36.01
C ALA A 113 19.34 15.86 34.96
N VAL A 114 19.32 15.30 33.72
CA VAL A 114 20.19 15.77 32.64
C VAL A 114 19.32 16.24 31.47
N VAL A 115 19.54 17.47 31.06
CA VAL A 115 18.99 18.06 29.84
C VAL A 115 20.03 17.96 28.72
N THR A 116 19.69 17.40 27.63
CA THR A 116 20.54 17.33 26.42
C THR A 116 19.88 18.03 25.27
N GLN A 117 20.58 18.95 24.61
CA GLN A 117 20.13 19.67 23.44
C GLN A 117 21.10 19.40 22.28
N PRO A 118 20.68 18.72 21.21
CA PRO A 118 21.51 18.62 20.02
C PRO A 118 21.56 20.00 19.35
N VAL A 119 22.77 20.52 19.18
CA VAL A 119 23.03 21.78 18.47
C VAL A 119 23.36 21.50 17.00
N PHE A 120 24.24 20.53 16.77
CA PHE A 120 24.60 20.09 15.45
C PHE A 120 24.92 18.59 15.44
N MET A 121 24.25 17.84 14.57
CA MET A 121 24.38 16.39 14.48
C MET A 121 24.80 15.95 13.07
N GLY A 122 25.73 16.69 12.44
CA GLY A 122 26.16 16.37 11.07
C GLY A 122 25.04 16.44 10.02
N GLY A 123 23.88 17.02 10.35
CA GLY A 123 22.68 17.04 9.48
C GLY A 123 21.75 15.83 9.65
N ALA A 124 22.03 14.90 10.59
CA ALA A 124 21.20 13.70 10.81
C ALA A 124 19.75 14.05 11.15
N ILE A 125 19.50 14.98 12.07
CA ILE A 125 18.14 15.37 12.49
C ILE A 125 17.39 16.00 11.30
N THR A 126 18.07 16.80 10.49
CA THR A 126 17.48 17.41 9.29
C THR A 126 17.11 16.34 8.25
N ALA A 127 17.99 15.38 8.00
CA ALA A 127 17.73 14.26 7.10
C ALA A 127 16.57 13.40 7.60
N ALA A 128 16.54 13.04 8.89
CA ALA A 128 15.48 12.27 9.52
C ALA A 128 14.10 12.99 9.40
N ASN A 129 14.07 14.31 9.65
CA ASN A 129 12.84 15.09 9.49
C ASN A 129 12.35 15.15 8.04
N LYS A 130 13.27 15.28 7.07
CA LYS A 130 12.91 15.21 5.63
C LYS A 130 12.38 13.82 5.27
N MET A 131 13.02 12.76 5.74
CA MET A 131 12.54 11.39 5.55
C MET A 131 11.13 11.17 6.09
N ALA A 132 10.85 11.65 7.31
CA ALA A 132 9.51 11.57 7.90
C ALA A 132 8.46 12.31 7.05
N LYS A 133 8.82 13.46 6.47
CA LYS A 133 7.94 14.22 5.56
C LYS A 133 7.72 13.49 4.24
N ILE A 134 8.76 12.94 3.64
CA ILE A 134 8.67 12.12 2.41
C ILE A 134 7.80 10.89 2.67
N SER A 135 8.00 10.22 3.81
CA SER A 135 7.15 9.08 4.20
C SER A 135 5.68 9.45 4.33
N GLN A 136 5.36 10.66 4.79
CA GLN A 136 3.97 11.13 4.79
C GLN A 136 3.46 11.26 3.35
N GLN A 137 4.23 11.86 2.44
CA GLN A 137 3.86 11.99 1.02
C GLN A 137 3.67 10.63 0.35
N MET A 138 4.52 9.64 0.69
CA MET A 138 4.37 8.25 0.21
C MET A 138 3.03 7.65 0.62
N VAL A 139 2.61 7.83 1.89
CA VAL A 139 1.31 7.33 2.37
C VAL A 139 0.15 8.04 1.65
N ASP A 140 0.26 9.34 1.41
CA ASP A 140 -0.76 10.11 0.69
C ASP A 140 -0.88 9.62 -0.77
N ASN A 141 0.25 9.33 -1.45
CA ASN A 141 0.26 8.79 -2.81
C ASN A 141 -0.23 7.32 -2.86
N ASP A 142 0.13 6.49 -1.87
CA ASP A 142 -0.38 5.11 -1.75
C ASP A 142 -1.91 5.09 -1.54
N TYR A 143 -2.41 6.02 -0.71
CA TYR A 143 -3.85 6.20 -0.56
C TYR A 143 -4.53 6.55 -1.89
N ALA A 144 -3.96 7.47 -2.67
CA ALA A 144 -4.49 7.84 -3.98
C ALA A 144 -4.47 6.65 -4.96
N ALA A 145 -3.39 5.85 -4.97
CA ALA A 145 -3.30 4.65 -5.80
C ALA A 145 -4.35 3.59 -5.40
N LYS A 146 -4.54 3.36 -4.11
CA LYS A 146 -5.55 2.44 -3.59
C LYS A 146 -6.97 2.91 -3.89
N LEU A 147 -7.23 4.22 -3.78
CA LEU A 147 -8.52 4.80 -4.13
C LEU A 147 -8.85 4.55 -5.60
N GLN A 148 -7.92 4.83 -6.53
CA GLN A 148 -8.10 4.53 -7.95
C GLN A 148 -8.31 3.04 -8.21
N GLY A 149 -7.59 2.17 -7.48
CA GLY A 149 -7.79 0.72 -7.54
C GLY A 149 -9.19 0.30 -7.10
N THR A 150 -9.70 0.86 -6.01
CA THR A 150 -11.05 0.58 -5.51
C THR A 150 -12.12 1.07 -6.48
N LEU A 151 -11.99 2.30 -6.98
CA LEU A 151 -12.91 2.86 -7.99
C LEU A 151 -12.97 1.95 -9.23
N TYR A 152 -11.82 1.55 -9.75
CA TYR A 152 -11.75 0.64 -10.89
C TYR A 152 -12.45 -0.71 -10.62
N SER A 153 -12.22 -1.30 -9.45
CA SER A 153 -12.88 -2.56 -9.07
C SER A 153 -14.39 -2.40 -8.91
N THR A 154 -14.83 -1.24 -8.41
CA THR A 154 -16.25 -0.91 -8.27
C THR A 154 -16.91 -0.74 -9.63
N ASP A 155 -16.25 -0.04 -10.57
CA ASP A 155 -16.74 0.10 -11.94
C ASP A 155 -16.84 -1.26 -12.66
N GLN A 156 -15.83 -2.13 -12.48
CA GLN A 156 -15.89 -3.49 -13.04
C GLN A 156 -17.07 -4.27 -12.46
N ALA A 157 -17.27 -4.22 -11.15
CA ALA A 157 -18.39 -4.90 -10.51
C ALA A 157 -19.75 -4.33 -10.96
N TYR A 158 -19.84 -3.00 -11.11
CA TYR A 158 -21.03 -2.33 -11.63
C TYR A 158 -21.41 -2.83 -13.02
N TRP A 159 -20.48 -2.78 -13.97
CA TRP A 159 -20.71 -3.21 -15.34
C TRP A 159 -20.93 -4.72 -15.45
N MET A 160 -20.37 -5.51 -14.55
CA MET A 160 -20.67 -6.95 -14.46
C MET A 160 -22.12 -7.20 -14.06
N VAL A 161 -22.67 -6.45 -13.09
CA VAL A 161 -24.09 -6.54 -12.72
C VAL A 161 -24.99 -6.13 -13.89
N VAL A 162 -24.68 -5.03 -14.57
CA VAL A 162 -25.42 -4.57 -15.76
C VAL A 162 -25.39 -5.63 -16.85
N SER A 163 -24.20 -6.19 -17.16
CA SER A 163 -24.06 -7.28 -18.14
C SER A 163 -24.97 -8.48 -17.81
N LEU A 164 -24.90 -8.96 -16.57
CA LEU A 164 -25.67 -10.11 -16.13
C LEU A 164 -27.18 -9.83 -16.14
N LYS A 165 -27.61 -8.60 -15.87
CA LYS A 165 -29.00 -8.20 -15.96
C LYS A 165 -29.51 -8.23 -17.42
N HIS A 166 -28.71 -7.72 -18.36
CA HIS A 166 -29.03 -7.81 -19.79
C HIS A 166 -29.07 -9.27 -20.27
N LYS A 167 -28.12 -10.09 -19.83
CA LYS A 167 -28.10 -11.53 -20.12
C LYS A 167 -29.30 -12.27 -19.53
N GLN A 168 -29.78 -11.87 -18.33
CA GLN A 168 -30.99 -12.39 -17.71
C GLN A 168 -32.20 -12.12 -18.62
N LYS A 169 -32.36 -10.87 -19.10
CA LYS A 169 -33.45 -10.52 -20.02
C LYS A 169 -33.37 -11.34 -21.33
N LEU A 170 -32.16 -11.49 -21.86
CA LEU A 170 -31.92 -12.29 -23.06
C LEU A 170 -32.26 -13.76 -22.85
N ALA A 171 -31.84 -14.36 -21.74
CA ALA A 171 -32.13 -15.75 -21.39
C ALA A 171 -33.64 -16.01 -21.22
N ASN A 172 -34.36 -15.07 -20.59
CA ASN A 172 -35.82 -15.13 -20.49
C ASN A 172 -36.48 -15.06 -21.88
N SER A 173 -36.01 -14.16 -22.76
CA SER A 173 -36.53 -14.05 -24.14
C SER A 173 -36.27 -15.32 -24.94
N PHE A 174 -35.05 -15.88 -24.80
CA PHE A 174 -34.71 -17.16 -25.45
C PHE A 174 -35.56 -18.32 -24.95
N LEU A 175 -35.76 -18.46 -23.64
CA LEU A 175 -36.62 -19.48 -23.03
C LEU A 175 -38.05 -19.39 -23.58
N ASN A 176 -38.59 -18.17 -23.66
CA ASN A 176 -39.93 -17.95 -24.21
C ASN A 176 -40.02 -18.37 -25.70
N LEU A 177 -38.96 -18.09 -26.50
CA LEU A 177 -38.91 -18.51 -27.91
C LEU A 177 -38.90 -20.04 -28.04
N VAL A 178 -38.07 -20.72 -27.25
CA VAL A 178 -37.99 -22.20 -27.29
C VAL A 178 -39.24 -22.85 -26.75
N LYS A 179 -39.86 -22.32 -25.67
CA LYS A 179 -41.16 -22.79 -25.16
C LYS A 179 -42.28 -22.66 -26.21
N LYS A 180 -42.31 -21.56 -26.92
CA LYS A 180 -43.25 -21.37 -28.05
C LYS A 180 -43.05 -22.44 -29.13
N LEU A 181 -41.81 -22.65 -29.55
CA LEU A 181 -41.48 -23.69 -30.52
C LEU A 181 -41.89 -25.08 -30.02
N SER A 182 -41.62 -25.42 -28.75
CA SER A 182 -42.06 -26.70 -28.16
C SER A 182 -43.57 -26.87 -28.22
N GLY A 183 -44.33 -25.83 -27.85
CA GLY A 183 -45.76 -25.85 -27.98
C GLY A 183 -46.28 -26.05 -29.43
N ASP A 184 -45.63 -25.42 -30.39
CA ASP A 184 -46.01 -25.54 -31.81
C ASP A 184 -45.67 -26.97 -32.36
N VAL A 185 -44.48 -27.50 -32.01
CA VAL A 185 -44.08 -28.87 -32.38
C VAL A 185 -45.00 -29.93 -31.76
N HIS A 186 -45.43 -29.76 -30.48
CA HIS A 186 -46.37 -30.70 -29.86
C HIS A 186 -47.74 -30.70 -30.55
N LYS A 187 -48.24 -29.53 -30.94
CA LYS A 187 -49.45 -29.47 -31.79
C LYS A 187 -49.30 -30.22 -33.10
N MET A 188 -48.11 -30.05 -33.76
CA MET A 188 -47.84 -30.78 -35.00
C MET A 188 -47.75 -32.31 -34.77
N ILE A 189 -47.33 -32.76 -33.60
CA ILE A 189 -47.34 -34.18 -33.23
C ILE A 189 -48.76 -34.68 -33.09
N ASP A 190 -49.62 -33.89 -32.43
CA ASP A 190 -51.06 -34.24 -32.22
C ASP A 190 -51.80 -34.32 -33.57
N GLU A 191 -51.41 -33.47 -34.53
CA GLU A 191 -51.94 -33.49 -35.92
C GLU A 191 -51.25 -34.53 -36.82
N GLY A 192 -50.26 -35.28 -36.31
CA GLY A 192 -49.57 -36.34 -37.04
C GLY A 192 -48.53 -35.84 -38.07
N VAL A 193 -48.17 -34.55 -38.06
CA VAL A 193 -47.22 -33.93 -39.01
C VAL A 193 -45.79 -33.93 -38.49
N ALA A 194 -45.57 -34.12 -37.16
CA ALA A 194 -44.24 -34.22 -36.57
C ALA A 194 -44.10 -35.54 -35.77
N THR A 195 -42.84 -35.93 -35.51
CA THR A 195 -42.55 -37.15 -34.76
C THR A 195 -42.37 -36.87 -33.28
N LYS A 196 -42.62 -37.89 -32.43
CA LYS A 196 -42.33 -37.82 -31.00
C LYS A 196 -40.85 -37.49 -30.73
N ALA A 197 -39.94 -37.92 -31.61
CA ALA A 197 -38.50 -37.59 -31.50
C ALA A 197 -38.24 -36.10 -31.65
N ASP A 198 -38.96 -35.39 -32.52
CA ASP A 198 -38.83 -33.95 -32.74
C ASP A 198 -39.32 -33.17 -31.50
N GLY A 199 -40.43 -33.61 -30.88
CA GLY A 199 -40.88 -33.06 -29.59
C GLY A 199 -39.84 -33.18 -28.48
N LEU A 200 -39.27 -34.39 -28.31
CA LEU A 200 -38.25 -34.65 -27.30
C LEU A 200 -36.98 -33.78 -27.51
N LYS A 201 -36.56 -33.53 -28.77
CA LYS A 201 -35.43 -32.64 -29.07
C LYS A 201 -35.68 -31.20 -28.57
N VAL A 202 -36.87 -30.68 -28.85
CA VAL A 202 -37.23 -29.31 -28.43
C VAL A 202 -37.38 -29.22 -26.92
N ASP A 203 -37.94 -30.25 -26.25
CA ASP A 203 -38.08 -30.31 -24.81
C ASP A 203 -36.70 -30.31 -24.10
N VAL A 204 -35.71 -31.03 -24.65
CA VAL A 204 -34.31 -30.94 -24.17
C VAL A 204 -33.80 -29.50 -24.27
N LYS A 205 -34.11 -28.79 -25.36
CA LYS A 205 -33.69 -27.41 -25.53
C LYS A 205 -34.39 -26.45 -24.57
N VAL A 206 -35.65 -26.71 -24.22
CA VAL A 206 -36.34 -25.96 -23.13
C VAL A 206 -35.60 -26.12 -21.79
N ASN A 207 -35.25 -27.37 -21.43
CA ASN A 207 -34.54 -27.65 -20.22
C ASN A 207 -33.13 -26.96 -20.19
N GLU A 208 -32.41 -26.98 -21.29
CA GLU A 208 -31.15 -26.26 -21.46
C GLU A 208 -31.32 -24.75 -21.23
N ALA A 209 -32.38 -24.16 -21.79
CA ALA A 209 -32.67 -22.73 -21.61
C ALA A 209 -33.05 -22.39 -20.15
N GLU A 210 -33.79 -23.25 -19.47
CA GLU A 210 -34.14 -23.09 -18.04
C GLU A 210 -32.89 -23.19 -17.13
N MET A 211 -32.00 -24.15 -17.44
CA MET A 211 -30.70 -24.24 -16.72
C MET A 211 -29.83 -22.99 -16.91
N ALA A 212 -29.75 -22.50 -18.17
CA ALA A 212 -29.00 -21.29 -18.48
C ALA A 212 -29.57 -20.06 -17.75
N LEU A 213 -30.89 -19.91 -17.73
CA LEU A 213 -31.53 -18.83 -16.94
C LEU A 213 -31.21 -18.92 -15.46
N THR A 214 -31.29 -20.11 -14.87
CA THR A 214 -30.96 -20.34 -13.45
C THR A 214 -29.49 -19.96 -13.14
N GLN A 215 -28.56 -20.29 -14.05
CA GLN A 215 -27.16 -19.91 -13.89
C GLN A 215 -26.96 -18.39 -13.92
N VAL A 216 -27.63 -17.69 -14.84
CA VAL A 216 -27.55 -16.23 -14.94
C VAL A 216 -28.18 -15.55 -13.70
N ASP A 217 -29.29 -16.05 -13.19
CA ASP A 217 -29.96 -15.54 -11.99
C ASP A 217 -29.06 -15.65 -10.75
N ASN A 218 -28.41 -16.81 -10.58
CA ASN A 218 -27.42 -17.01 -9.53
C ASN A 218 -26.20 -16.09 -9.71
N GLY A 219 -25.69 -15.98 -10.94
CA GLY A 219 -24.58 -15.10 -11.26
C GLY A 219 -24.88 -13.63 -10.95
N LEU A 220 -26.08 -13.16 -11.32
CA LEU A 220 -26.56 -11.81 -11.04
C LEU A 220 -26.63 -11.55 -9.52
N SER A 221 -27.16 -12.50 -8.76
CA SER A 221 -27.26 -12.41 -7.31
C SER A 221 -25.87 -12.28 -6.68
N LEU A 222 -24.91 -13.12 -7.07
CA LEU A 222 -23.53 -13.08 -6.60
C LEU A 222 -22.81 -11.79 -7.01
N ALA A 223 -23.01 -11.30 -8.22
CA ALA A 223 -22.43 -10.04 -8.67
C ALA A 223 -22.97 -8.85 -7.89
N LYS A 224 -24.28 -8.82 -7.56
CA LYS A 224 -24.86 -7.79 -6.69
C LYS A 224 -24.28 -7.85 -5.27
N MET A 225 -24.11 -9.03 -4.69
CA MET A 225 -23.45 -9.21 -3.38
C MET A 225 -22.02 -8.69 -3.41
N TYR A 226 -21.26 -8.98 -4.47
CA TYR A 226 -19.88 -8.51 -4.63
C TYR A 226 -19.82 -6.97 -4.73
N LEU A 227 -20.71 -6.36 -5.49
CA LEU A 227 -20.81 -4.91 -5.58
C LEU A 227 -21.18 -4.29 -4.22
N CYS A 228 -22.12 -4.87 -3.49
CA CYS A 228 -22.45 -4.43 -2.12
C CYS A 228 -21.25 -4.48 -1.20
N GLN A 229 -20.45 -5.55 -1.26
CA GLN A 229 -19.21 -5.67 -0.48
C GLN A 229 -18.22 -4.55 -0.80
N LEU A 230 -17.99 -4.24 -2.08
CA LEU A 230 -17.08 -3.16 -2.48
C LEU A 230 -17.57 -1.78 -2.03
N CYS A 231 -18.89 -1.58 -2.01
CA CYS A 231 -19.52 -0.34 -1.54
C CYS A 231 -19.68 -0.26 -0.01
N GLY A 232 -19.31 -1.32 0.73
CA GLY A 232 -19.50 -1.37 2.18
C GLY A 232 -20.95 -1.50 2.61
N LEU A 233 -21.83 -1.98 1.73
CA LEU A 233 -23.25 -2.24 2.01
C LEU A 233 -23.46 -3.68 2.53
N PRO A 234 -24.52 -3.96 3.28
CA PRO A 234 -24.91 -5.33 3.62
C PRO A 234 -25.10 -6.18 2.35
N LEU A 235 -24.68 -7.45 2.39
CA LEU A 235 -24.68 -8.34 1.21
C LEU A 235 -26.11 -8.63 0.68
N ASP A 236 -27.11 -8.54 1.54
CA ASP A 236 -28.53 -8.75 1.23
C ASP A 236 -29.27 -7.47 0.78
N SER A 237 -28.54 -6.36 0.61
CA SER A 237 -29.10 -5.09 0.16
C SER A 237 -29.71 -5.23 -1.24
N LYS A 238 -30.97 -4.83 -1.38
CA LYS A 238 -31.64 -4.75 -2.69
C LYS A 238 -31.19 -3.49 -3.41
N ILE A 239 -30.21 -3.63 -4.28
CA ILE A 239 -29.71 -2.53 -5.11
C ILE A 239 -30.28 -2.63 -6.53
N THR A 240 -30.59 -1.46 -7.12
CA THR A 240 -30.97 -1.30 -8.53
C THR A 240 -30.00 -0.31 -9.13
N LEU A 241 -29.40 -0.66 -10.25
CA LEU A 241 -28.40 0.18 -10.93
C LEU A 241 -29.08 1.07 -11.99
N ALA A 242 -28.52 2.26 -12.21
CA ALA A 242 -29.09 3.23 -13.16
C ALA A 242 -29.15 2.69 -14.59
N ASP A 243 -28.15 1.90 -15.01
CA ASP A 243 -28.02 1.35 -16.36
C ASP A 243 -28.56 -0.08 -16.51
N GLU A 244 -29.15 -0.66 -15.45
CA GLU A 244 -29.61 -2.07 -15.38
C GLU A 244 -30.74 -2.37 -16.41
N ASP A 245 -31.52 -1.34 -16.75
CA ASP A 245 -32.66 -1.44 -17.65
C ASP A 245 -32.53 -0.60 -18.94
N SER A 246 -31.35 0.03 -19.15
CA SER A 246 -31.07 0.85 -20.33
C SER A 246 -31.03 -0.01 -21.60
N GLU A 247 -31.79 0.34 -22.62
CA GLU A 247 -31.75 -0.35 -23.96
C GLU A 247 -30.43 -0.07 -24.69
N ASN A 248 -29.88 1.12 -24.51
CA ASN A 248 -28.60 1.53 -25.10
C ASN A 248 -27.67 2.01 -24.00
N LEU A 249 -26.54 1.35 -23.84
CA LEU A 249 -25.52 1.79 -22.90
C LEU A 249 -24.86 3.10 -23.40
N PRO A 250 -24.65 4.10 -22.53
CA PRO A 250 -24.02 5.36 -22.93
C PRO A 250 -22.56 5.12 -23.31
N LEU A 251 -22.25 4.98 -24.58
CA LEU A 251 -20.90 4.77 -25.11
C LEU A 251 -20.29 6.13 -25.43
N ASP A 252 -19.20 6.51 -24.72
CA ASP A 252 -18.43 7.70 -25.04
C ASP A 252 -17.64 7.43 -26.35
N ALA A 253 -18.03 8.09 -27.43
CA ALA A 253 -17.41 7.89 -28.75
C ALA A 253 -16.06 8.59 -28.92
N THR A 254 -15.59 9.34 -27.93
CA THR A 254 -14.37 10.16 -28.05
C THR A 254 -13.12 9.35 -27.69
N VAL A 255 -12.38 8.97 -28.72
CA VAL A 255 -10.96 8.59 -28.58
C VAL A 255 -10.20 9.89 -28.28
N GLN A 256 -9.96 10.16 -26.99
CA GLN A 256 -9.11 11.27 -26.59
C GLN A 256 -7.68 11.01 -27.11
N THR A 257 -7.09 12.01 -27.76
CA THR A 257 -5.63 12.01 -28.00
C THR A 257 -4.93 12.00 -26.66
N VAL A 258 -4.21 10.93 -26.38
CA VAL A 258 -3.57 10.71 -25.08
C VAL A 258 -2.15 11.24 -25.16
N ASP A 259 -1.84 12.20 -24.29
CA ASP A 259 -0.48 12.57 -23.99
C ASP A 259 0.08 11.56 -22.95
N VAL A 260 0.90 10.63 -23.46
CA VAL A 260 1.48 9.54 -22.65
C VAL A 260 2.42 10.09 -21.58
N GLU A 261 3.16 11.16 -21.85
CA GLU A 261 4.11 11.75 -20.91
C GLU A 261 3.38 12.38 -19.71
N SER A 262 2.34 13.16 -19.98
CA SER A 262 1.47 13.71 -18.95
C SER A 262 0.76 12.60 -18.13
N ALA A 263 0.38 11.50 -18.76
CA ALA A 263 -0.24 10.37 -18.10
C ALA A 263 0.73 9.71 -17.08
N VAL A 264 1.99 9.51 -17.47
CA VAL A 264 3.03 8.94 -16.60
C VAL A 264 3.26 9.82 -15.37
N GLU A 265 3.35 11.15 -15.55
CA GLU A 265 3.58 12.10 -14.44
C GLU A 265 2.41 12.16 -13.44
N ASN A 266 1.19 11.96 -13.92
CA ASN A 266 -0.01 12.04 -13.06
C ASN A 266 -0.23 10.79 -12.21
N ARG A 267 0.41 9.66 -12.53
CA ARG A 267 0.23 8.38 -11.83
C ARG A 267 0.75 8.45 -10.39
N PRO A 268 -0.10 8.08 -9.38
CA PRO A 268 0.33 8.01 -7.99
C PRO A 268 1.49 7.05 -7.76
N GLU A 269 1.57 5.97 -8.53
CA GLU A 269 2.64 4.97 -8.45
C GLU A 269 4.01 5.56 -8.84
N VAL A 270 4.04 6.45 -9.84
CA VAL A 270 5.28 7.15 -10.24
C VAL A 270 5.72 8.11 -9.14
N LYS A 271 4.79 8.88 -8.57
CA LYS A 271 5.07 9.78 -7.45
C LYS A 271 5.58 9.01 -6.22
N LEU A 272 5.08 7.81 -5.99
CA LEU A 272 5.56 6.92 -4.92
C LEU A 272 7.03 6.52 -5.14
N LEU A 273 7.41 6.18 -6.37
CA LEU A 273 8.79 5.84 -6.73
C LEU A 273 9.73 7.05 -6.63
N GLU A 274 9.30 8.23 -7.04
CA GLU A 274 10.06 9.47 -6.86
C GLU A 274 10.30 9.76 -5.38
N ASN A 275 9.29 9.59 -4.54
CA ASN A 275 9.46 9.68 -3.09
C ASN A 275 10.44 8.63 -2.55
N THR A 276 10.45 7.42 -3.11
CA THR A 276 11.42 6.37 -2.73
C THR A 276 12.86 6.77 -3.07
N ILE A 277 13.08 7.36 -4.24
CA ILE A 277 14.38 7.91 -4.64
C ILE A 277 14.80 9.02 -3.65
N ASP A 278 13.90 9.94 -3.33
CA ASP A 278 14.20 11.03 -2.41
C ASP A 278 14.44 10.54 -0.98
N LEU A 279 13.70 9.53 -0.52
CA LEU A 279 13.94 8.85 0.74
C LEU A 279 15.36 8.25 0.78
N SER A 280 15.75 7.55 -0.27
CA SER A 280 17.09 6.96 -0.41
C SER A 280 18.19 8.03 -0.41
N ARG A 281 17.97 9.17 -1.07
CA ARG A 281 18.88 10.33 -1.01
C ARG A 281 19.03 10.89 0.40
N GLN A 282 17.94 10.99 1.17
CA GLN A 282 18.00 11.42 2.57
C GLN A 282 18.68 10.36 3.46
N ALA A 283 18.46 9.08 3.20
CA ALA A 283 19.16 7.98 3.87
C ALA A 283 20.69 8.11 3.65
N THR A 284 21.13 8.41 2.43
CA THR A 284 22.55 8.66 2.14
C THR A 284 23.10 9.85 2.94
N ARG A 285 22.30 10.93 3.10
CA ARG A 285 22.70 12.08 3.93
C ARG A 285 22.82 11.70 5.41
N LEU A 286 21.91 10.86 5.88
CA LEU A 286 21.92 10.37 7.26
C LEU A 286 23.16 9.50 7.54
N VAL A 287 23.49 8.59 6.60
CA VAL A 287 24.72 7.78 6.65
C VAL A 287 25.95 8.69 6.74
N ARG A 288 26.01 9.71 5.89
CA ARG A 288 27.10 10.68 5.89
C ARG A 288 27.18 11.46 7.21
N ALA A 289 26.05 11.79 7.81
CA ALA A 289 26.00 12.57 9.05
C ALA A 289 26.69 11.87 10.23
N ALA A 290 26.76 10.53 10.24
CA ALA A 290 27.46 9.76 11.27
C ALA A 290 28.97 10.00 11.29
N TYR A 291 29.54 10.47 10.16
CA TYR A 291 30.97 10.71 9.98
C TYR A 291 31.31 12.21 9.98
N LEU A 292 30.34 13.06 10.30
CA LEU A 292 30.53 14.50 10.45
C LEU A 292 30.61 14.88 11.94
N PRO A 293 31.21 16.04 12.27
CA PRO A 293 31.23 16.53 13.63
C PRO A 293 29.83 16.61 14.23
N GLN A 294 29.74 16.31 15.53
CA GLN A 294 28.50 16.38 16.31
C GLN A 294 28.72 17.25 17.53
N VAL A 295 27.77 18.14 17.81
CA VAL A 295 27.82 19.07 18.92
C VAL A 295 26.53 18.96 19.73
N LEU A 296 26.68 18.61 20.98
CA LEU A 296 25.60 18.54 21.98
C LEU A 296 25.86 19.52 23.09
N LEU A 297 24.83 20.26 23.49
CA LEU A 297 24.81 21.00 24.76
C LEU A 297 24.18 20.07 25.81
N SER A 298 24.88 19.89 26.94
CA SER A 298 24.40 19.10 28.06
C SER A 298 24.43 19.93 29.31
N GLY A 299 23.36 19.90 30.08
CA GLY A 299 23.31 20.52 31.39
C GLY A 299 22.56 19.61 32.36
N GLY A 300 22.99 19.58 33.62
CA GLY A 300 22.36 18.70 34.58
C GLY A 300 22.50 19.15 36.00
N TYR A 301 21.69 18.53 36.83
CA TYR A 301 21.79 18.60 38.28
C TYR A 301 21.93 17.19 38.82
N THR A 302 23.03 16.97 39.55
CA THR A 302 23.30 15.65 40.16
C THR A 302 23.33 15.82 41.67
N ALA A 303 22.47 15.12 42.37
CA ALA A 303 22.43 15.03 43.82
C ALA A 303 23.01 13.68 44.27
N THR A 304 23.90 13.71 45.22
CA THR A 304 24.53 12.49 45.75
C THR A 304 24.51 12.47 47.27
N ASN A 305 24.44 11.28 47.84
CA ASN A 305 24.67 11.02 49.26
C ASN A 305 25.56 9.77 49.35
N PRO A 306 26.77 9.84 49.91
CA PRO A 306 27.44 11.01 50.56
C PRO A 306 27.72 12.16 49.56
N ASN A 307 27.90 13.36 50.13
CA ASN A 307 28.25 14.55 49.36
C ASN A 307 29.66 14.42 48.78
N LEU A 308 29.76 14.24 47.49
CA LEU A 308 31.05 14.03 46.80
C LEU A 308 31.89 15.30 46.68
N TYR A 309 31.32 16.47 46.95
CA TYR A 309 31.97 17.76 46.76
C TYR A 309 32.41 18.42 48.07
N ASN A 310 32.01 17.85 49.24
CA ASN A 310 32.37 18.39 50.55
C ASN A 310 32.75 17.25 51.52
N GLY A 311 33.89 16.61 51.29
CA GLY A 311 34.50 15.65 52.21
C GLY A 311 33.67 14.39 52.50
N PHE A 312 32.79 13.99 51.58
CA PHE A 312 31.93 12.80 51.72
C PHE A 312 30.96 12.84 52.92
N GLU A 313 30.55 14.03 53.31
CA GLU A 313 29.55 14.20 54.37
C GLU A 313 28.27 13.42 54.01
N ARG A 314 27.71 12.65 54.95
CA ARG A 314 26.50 11.86 54.77
C ARG A 314 25.25 12.75 54.69
N LYS A 315 25.23 13.68 53.73
CA LYS A 315 24.09 14.54 53.40
C LYS A 315 23.88 14.55 51.91
N PHE A 316 22.63 14.70 51.51
CA PHE A 316 22.35 14.97 50.09
C PHE A 316 22.87 16.35 49.72
N ALA A 317 23.74 16.39 48.73
CA ALA A 317 24.21 17.63 48.15
C ALA A 317 24.13 17.52 46.63
N GLY A 318 23.79 18.60 45.98
CA GLY A 318 23.64 18.64 44.53
C GLY A 318 24.56 19.65 43.89
N VAL A 319 24.98 19.32 42.69
CA VAL A 319 25.80 20.18 41.83
C VAL A 319 25.13 20.26 40.47
N TRP A 320 25.06 21.45 39.92
CA TRP A 320 24.68 21.65 38.52
C TRP A 320 25.94 21.73 37.66
N ASN A 321 25.81 21.23 36.46
CA ASN A 321 26.83 21.31 35.41
C ASN A 321 26.22 21.72 34.08
N VAL A 322 26.97 22.46 33.27
CA VAL A 322 26.63 22.77 31.86
C VAL A 322 27.91 22.58 31.07
N GLY A 323 27.77 21.88 29.96
CA GLY A 323 28.91 21.57 29.08
C GLY A 323 28.50 21.43 27.64
N VAL A 324 29.47 21.50 26.77
CA VAL A 324 29.38 21.23 25.34
C VAL A 324 30.17 19.96 25.06
N VAL A 325 29.51 18.98 24.46
CA VAL A 325 30.16 17.76 24.01
C VAL A 325 30.33 17.86 22.48
N VAL A 326 31.57 17.82 22.04
CA VAL A 326 31.92 17.80 20.61
C VAL A 326 32.54 16.44 20.28
N ARG A 327 31.93 15.74 19.33
CA ARG A 327 32.45 14.48 18.81
C ARG A 327 32.85 14.66 17.36
N VAL A 328 34.10 14.39 17.03
CA VAL A 328 34.64 14.42 15.68
C VAL A 328 35.22 13.05 15.35
N PRO A 329 34.59 12.25 14.48
CA PRO A 329 35.20 11.00 14.02
C PRO A 329 36.40 11.34 13.10
N VAL A 330 37.61 11.04 13.53
CA VAL A 330 38.83 11.41 12.80
C VAL A 330 39.27 10.29 11.85
N TRP A 331 39.21 9.04 12.31
CA TRP A 331 39.70 7.91 11.54
C TRP A 331 38.87 6.65 11.77
N ASN A 332 38.43 5.99 10.69
CA ASN A 332 37.62 4.77 10.72
C ASN A 332 37.88 3.83 9.52
N TRP A 333 39.12 3.79 9.05
CA TRP A 333 39.55 2.89 7.98
C TRP A 333 38.66 2.94 6.73
N PHE A 334 38.25 4.14 6.32
CA PHE A 334 37.37 4.39 5.16
C PHE A 334 35.96 3.77 5.26
N GLU A 335 35.55 3.25 6.40
CA GLU A 335 34.21 2.68 6.61
C GLU A 335 33.11 3.65 6.17
N GLY A 336 33.24 4.93 6.50
CA GLY A 336 32.28 5.96 6.12
C GLY A 336 32.14 6.13 4.61
N GLU A 337 33.27 6.10 3.90
CA GLU A 337 33.27 6.20 2.43
C GLU A 337 32.57 5.03 1.78
N TYR A 338 32.88 3.79 2.22
CA TYR A 338 32.23 2.59 1.68
C TYR A 338 30.73 2.56 1.98
N LYS A 339 30.30 2.93 3.19
CA LYS A 339 28.87 3.00 3.55
C LYS A 339 28.13 4.05 2.73
N VAL A 340 28.73 5.22 2.50
CA VAL A 340 28.15 6.26 1.64
C VAL A 340 28.07 5.78 0.19
N LYS A 341 29.09 5.10 -0.33
CA LYS A 341 29.08 4.52 -1.68
C LYS A 341 27.98 3.45 -1.81
N ALA A 342 27.86 2.55 -0.84
CA ALA A 342 26.79 1.54 -0.80
C ALA A 342 25.39 2.18 -0.78
N SER A 343 25.18 3.22 0.03
CA SER A 343 23.92 3.96 0.08
C SER A 343 23.61 4.70 -1.22
N LYS A 344 24.62 5.23 -1.91
CA LYS A 344 24.44 5.83 -3.25
C LYS A 344 24.07 4.77 -4.29
N ALA A 345 24.67 3.57 -4.22
CA ALA A 345 24.28 2.44 -5.09
C ALA A 345 22.81 2.06 -4.89
N ALA A 346 22.33 2.03 -3.64
CA ALA A 346 20.90 1.84 -3.36
C ALA A 346 20.00 2.92 -3.99
N THR A 347 20.48 4.18 -4.02
CA THR A 347 19.75 5.26 -4.71
C THR A 347 19.73 5.04 -6.24
N CYS A 348 20.81 4.52 -6.81
CA CYS A 348 20.87 4.19 -8.24
C CYS A 348 19.89 3.06 -8.58
N ILE A 349 19.79 2.03 -7.73
CA ILE A 349 18.81 0.95 -7.89
C ILE A 349 17.38 1.52 -7.91
N ALA A 350 17.03 2.36 -6.93
CA ALA A 350 15.70 3.00 -6.90
C ALA A 350 15.41 3.86 -8.15
N GLN A 351 16.43 4.49 -8.73
CA GLN A 351 16.28 5.24 -9.99
C GLN A 351 16.03 4.32 -11.19
N LEU A 352 16.74 3.19 -11.28
CA LEU A 352 16.54 2.22 -12.35
C LEU A 352 15.14 1.57 -12.25
N GLU A 353 14.71 1.21 -11.05
CA GLU A 353 13.36 0.70 -10.80
C GLU A 353 12.27 1.72 -11.22
N ALA A 354 12.47 3.01 -10.92
CA ALA A 354 11.56 4.06 -11.37
C ALA A 354 11.52 4.21 -12.89
N SER A 355 12.67 4.09 -13.57
CA SER A 355 12.72 4.11 -15.04
C SER A 355 11.99 2.91 -15.65
N GLU A 356 12.22 1.70 -15.11
CA GLU A 356 11.54 0.49 -15.56
C GLU A 356 10.00 0.59 -15.40
N VAL A 357 9.54 1.14 -14.27
CA VAL A 357 8.10 1.31 -14.04
C VAL A 357 7.50 2.36 -14.97
N ARG A 358 8.22 3.44 -15.28
CA ARG A 358 7.77 4.44 -16.27
C ARG A 358 7.58 3.80 -17.65
N GLU A 359 8.53 3.00 -18.12
CA GLU A 359 8.40 2.26 -19.38
C GLU A 359 7.22 1.28 -19.37
N LYS A 360 7.00 0.58 -18.24
CA LYS A 360 5.83 -0.31 -18.09
C LYS A 360 4.51 0.45 -18.12
N ILE A 361 4.45 1.64 -17.53
CA ILE A 361 3.25 2.49 -17.57
C ILE A 361 3.00 2.99 -18.98
N GLU A 362 4.02 3.45 -19.69
CA GLU A 362 3.92 3.85 -21.10
C GLU A 362 3.36 2.70 -21.96
N LEU A 363 3.91 1.49 -21.79
CA LEU A 363 3.39 0.30 -22.48
C LEU A 363 1.91 0.03 -22.10
N GLN A 364 1.55 0.14 -20.81
CA GLN A 364 0.19 -0.06 -20.34
C GLN A 364 -0.80 0.95 -20.94
N VAL A 365 -0.41 2.22 -21.05
CA VAL A 365 -1.23 3.26 -21.68
C VAL A 365 -1.49 2.92 -23.16
N ASN A 366 -0.42 2.60 -23.91
CA ASN A 366 -0.54 2.21 -25.30
C ASN A 366 -1.42 0.95 -25.49
N GLN A 367 -1.22 -0.08 -24.67
CA GLN A 367 -2.06 -1.28 -24.69
C GLN A 367 -3.52 -0.96 -24.39
N SER A 368 -3.78 -0.04 -23.45
CA SER A 368 -5.16 0.36 -23.12
C SER A 368 -5.83 1.10 -24.28
N GLN A 369 -5.10 1.94 -25.02
CA GLN A 369 -5.60 2.59 -26.23
C GLN A 369 -5.96 1.57 -27.32
N PHE A 370 -5.08 0.60 -27.57
CA PHE A 370 -5.37 -0.47 -28.55
C PHE A 370 -6.59 -1.29 -28.14
N LYS A 371 -6.76 -1.59 -26.83
CA LYS A 371 -7.94 -2.31 -26.33
C LYS A 371 -9.24 -1.54 -26.57
N VAL A 372 -9.26 -0.21 -26.37
CA VAL A 372 -10.44 0.61 -26.67
C VAL A 372 -10.79 0.54 -28.16
N SER A 373 -9.80 0.67 -29.04
CA SER A 373 -10.02 0.55 -30.49
C SER A 373 -10.50 -0.86 -30.89
N GLU A 374 -9.90 -1.90 -30.32
CA GLU A 374 -10.31 -3.30 -30.57
C GLU A 374 -11.74 -3.54 -30.09
N ALA A 375 -12.09 -3.13 -28.87
CA ALA A 375 -13.43 -3.28 -28.31
C ALA A 375 -14.50 -2.58 -29.18
N SER A 376 -14.21 -1.36 -29.68
CA SER A 376 -15.11 -0.63 -30.56
C SER A 376 -15.34 -1.33 -31.87
N ARG A 377 -14.29 -1.93 -32.46
CA ARG A 377 -14.44 -2.74 -33.70
C ARG A 377 -15.23 -4.02 -33.47
N LYS A 378 -14.97 -4.71 -32.33
CA LYS A 378 -15.75 -5.91 -31.95
C LYS A 378 -17.22 -5.57 -31.78
N LEU A 379 -17.55 -4.44 -31.15
CA LEU A 379 -18.94 -4.01 -31.01
C LEU A 379 -19.61 -3.77 -32.34
N ALA A 380 -18.93 -3.11 -33.31
CA ALA A 380 -19.48 -2.91 -34.64
C ALA A 380 -19.77 -4.23 -35.36
N MET A 381 -18.86 -5.21 -35.26
CA MET A 381 -19.05 -6.54 -35.81
C MET A 381 -20.16 -7.32 -35.10
N ALA A 382 -20.23 -7.27 -33.79
CA ALA A 382 -21.27 -7.93 -33.00
C ALA A 382 -22.64 -7.35 -33.31
N SER A 383 -22.77 -6.03 -33.47
CA SER A 383 -24.03 -5.39 -33.90
C SER A 383 -24.48 -5.87 -35.29
N SER A 384 -23.56 -5.92 -36.25
CA SER A 384 -23.87 -6.48 -37.58
C SER A 384 -24.26 -7.96 -37.51
N ASN A 385 -23.66 -8.74 -36.63
CA ASN A 385 -24.05 -10.15 -36.46
C ASN A 385 -25.46 -10.29 -35.87
N VAL A 386 -25.84 -9.41 -34.94
CA VAL A 386 -27.20 -9.37 -34.35
C VAL A 386 -28.23 -9.11 -35.46
N ASP A 387 -27.98 -8.14 -36.37
CA ASP A 387 -28.89 -7.84 -37.47
C ASP A 387 -29.10 -9.07 -38.40
N LYS A 388 -28.00 -9.75 -38.73
CA LYS A 388 -28.05 -10.98 -39.55
C LYS A 388 -28.74 -12.12 -38.81
N ALA A 389 -28.49 -12.30 -37.53
CA ALA A 389 -29.11 -13.35 -36.70
C ALA A 389 -30.63 -13.11 -36.53
N ASN A 390 -31.03 -11.85 -36.36
CA ASN A 390 -32.45 -11.46 -36.30
C ASN A 390 -33.17 -11.85 -37.60
N GLU A 391 -32.58 -11.51 -38.75
CA GLU A 391 -33.19 -11.85 -40.05
C GLU A 391 -33.19 -13.36 -40.31
N ASN A 392 -32.11 -14.07 -39.97
CA ASN A 392 -32.07 -15.52 -40.07
C ASN A 392 -33.16 -16.17 -39.18
N LEU A 393 -33.36 -15.73 -37.97
CA LEU A 393 -34.41 -16.22 -37.07
C LEU A 393 -35.79 -15.91 -37.64
N ARG A 394 -35.99 -14.73 -38.23
CA ARG A 394 -37.25 -14.34 -38.87
C ARG A 394 -37.57 -15.29 -40.05
N CYS A 395 -36.58 -15.52 -40.92
CA CYS A 395 -36.74 -16.44 -42.06
C CYS A 395 -36.98 -17.88 -41.62
N ALA A 396 -36.27 -18.36 -40.59
CA ALA A 396 -36.45 -19.70 -40.04
C ALA A 396 -37.87 -19.91 -39.46
N ASN A 397 -38.34 -18.93 -38.67
CA ASN A 397 -39.71 -18.99 -38.11
C ASN A 397 -40.75 -18.98 -39.21
N LEU A 398 -40.59 -18.18 -40.28
CA LEU A 398 -41.51 -18.15 -41.41
C LEU A 398 -41.49 -19.48 -42.16
N GLY A 399 -40.28 -19.98 -42.52
CA GLY A 399 -40.16 -21.25 -43.23
C GLY A 399 -40.73 -22.44 -42.44
N PHE A 400 -40.60 -22.42 -41.10
CA PHE A 400 -41.21 -23.43 -40.25
C PHE A 400 -42.75 -23.33 -40.23
N SER A 401 -43.29 -22.12 -40.14
CA SER A 401 -44.75 -21.92 -40.14
C SER A 401 -45.41 -22.34 -41.51
N GLU A 402 -44.65 -22.21 -42.59
CA GLU A 402 -45.07 -22.65 -43.93
C GLU A 402 -44.75 -24.15 -44.21
N GLY A 403 -44.16 -24.85 -43.24
CA GLY A 403 -43.80 -26.27 -43.34
C GLY A 403 -42.63 -26.59 -44.26
N VAL A 404 -41.81 -25.58 -44.61
CA VAL A 404 -40.69 -25.70 -45.57
C VAL A 404 -39.41 -26.19 -44.91
N ILE A 405 -39.21 -25.86 -43.62
CA ILE A 405 -38.00 -26.23 -42.86
C ILE A 405 -38.36 -26.96 -41.56
N PRO A 406 -37.51 -27.86 -41.07
CA PRO A 406 -37.75 -28.60 -39.82
C PRO A 406 -37.54 -27.75 -38.60
N SER A 407 -38.06 -28.21 -37.45
CA SER A 407 -37.88 -27.55 -36.14
C SER A 407 -36.42 -27.44 -35.70
N THR A 408 -35.53 -28.32 -36.16
CA THR A 408 -34.10 -28.30 -35.92
C THR A 408 -33.42 -27.02 -36.43
N ASP A 409 -33.82 -26.57 -37.62
CA ASP A 409 -33.25 -25.36 -38.23
C ASP A 409 -33.70 -24.10 -37.49
N VAL A 410 -34.97 -24.12 -36.99
CA VAL A 410 -35.45 -23.04 -36.11
C VAL A 410 -34.68 -23.00 -34.81
N MET A 411 -34.42 -24.15 -34.16
CA MET A 411 -33.59 -24.23 -32.94
C MET A 411 -32.16 -23.73 -33.16
N GLU A 412 -31.57 -24.05 -34.33
CA GLU A 412 -30.25 -23.55 -34.70
C GLU A 412 -30.26 -22.03 -34.88
N ALA A 413 -31.25 -21.49 -35.61
CA ALA A 413 -31.41 -20.05 -35.80
C ALA A 413 -31.66 -19.31 -34.44
N GLN A 414 -32.48 -19.88 -33.56
CA GLN A 414 -32.71 -19.35 -32.18
C GLN A 414 -31.41 -19.35 -31.36
N THR A 415 -30.62 -20.42 -31.45
CA THR A 415 -29.34 -20.54 -30.76
C THR A 415 -28.32 -19.51 -31.30
N ALA A 416 -28.21 -19.36 -32.61
CA ALA A 416 -27.37 -18.37 -33.27
C ALA A 416 -27.77 -16.92 -32.88
N TRP A 417 -29.08 -16.65 -32.81
CA TRP A 417 -29.62 -15.38 -32.35
C TRP A 417 -29.23 -15.09 -30.91
N MET A 418 -29.44 -16.04 -30.00
CA MET A 418 -29.05 -15.90 -28.59
C MET A 418 -27.55 -15.63 -28.45
N GLN A 419 -26.70 -16.36 -29.19
CA GLN A 419 -25.26 -16.18 -29.17
C GLN A 419 -24.85 -14.79 -29.70
N ALA A 420 -25.43 -14.32 -30.79
CA ALA A 420 -25.17 -13.01 -31.37
C ALA A 420 -25.55 -11.88 -30.38
N GLN A 421 -26.71 -11.98 -29.75
CA GLN A 421 -27.17 -11.03 -28.71
C GLN A 421 -26.24 -11.02 -27.50
N SER A 422 -25.84 -12.20 -27.02
CA SER A 422 -24.90 -12.31 -25.90
C SER A 422 -23.54 -11.68 -26.23
N GLN A 423 -23.02 -11.94 -27.43
CA GLN A 423 -21.76 -11.34 -27.91
C GLN A 423 -21.85 -9.81 -28.02
N LYS A 424 -23.01 -9.26 -28.44
CA LYS A 424 -23.22 -7.82 -28.46
C LYS A 424 -23.19 -7.22 -27.05
N ILE A 425 -23.91 -7.82 -26.08
CA ILE A 425 -23.88 -7.40 -24.68
C ILE A 425 -22.44 -7.42 -24.17
N ASP A 426 -21.69 -8.49 -24.40
CA ASP A 426 -20.31 -8.61 -23.97
C ASP A 426 -19.41 -7.53 -24.61
N ALA A 427 -19.60 -7.24 -25.90
CA ALA A 427 -18.84 -6.22 -26.62
C ALA A 427 -19.14 -4.79 -26.10
N GLU A 428 -20.41 -4.48 -25.81
CA GLU A 428 -20.81 -3.19 -25.20
C GLU A 428 -20.14 -2.97 -23.84
N ILE A 429 -20.14 -4.00 -23.01
CA ILE A 429 -19.47 -3.97 -21.69
C ILE A 429 -17.94 -3.90 -21.84
N GLU A 430 -17.35 -4.61 -22.81
CA GLU A 430 -15.92 -4.57 -23.11
C GLU A 430 -15.48 -3.14 -23.50
N VAL A 431 -16.28 -2.42 -24.28
CA VAL A 431 -16.01 -1.00 -24.58
C VAL A 431 -15.99 -0.16 -23.33
N LYS A 432 -16.98 -0.29 -22.44
CA LYS A 432 -17.04 0.44 -21.18
C LYS A 432 -15.83 0.14 -20.29
N LEU A 433 -15.54 -1.12 -20.08
CA LEU A 433 -14.42 -1.53 -19.24
C LEU A 433 -13.06 -1.10 -19.82
N SER A 434 -12.91 -1.13 -21.15
CA SER A 434 -11.67 -0.65 -21.79
C SER A 434 -11.49 0.86 -21.62
N GLN A 435 -12.57 1.65 -21.67
CA GLN A 435 -12.54 3.09 -21.41
C GLN A 435 -12.16 3.40 -19.94
N VAL A 436 -12.77 2.69 -18.98
CA VAL A 436 -12.42 2.82 -17.54
C VAL A 436 -10.96 2.42 -17.32
N ASN A 437 -10.49 1.34 -17.96
CA ASN A 437 -9.10 0.92 -17.87
C ASN A 437 -8.13 1.96 -18.44
N LEU A 438 -8.50 2.60 -19.56
CA LEU A 438 -7.72 3.70 -20.13
C LEU A 438 -7.66 4.89 -19.16
N LYS A 439 -8.79 5.31 -18.58
CA LYS A 439 -8.82 6.38 -17.57
C LYS A 439 -7.91 6.05 -16.37
N LYS A 440 -7.92 4.79 -15.91
CA LYS A 440 -6.99 4.33 -14.87
C LYS A 440 -5.54 4.39 -15.33
N ALA A 441 -5.24 3.92 -16.54
CA ALA A 441 -3.90 3.94 -17.11
C ALA A 441 -3.35 5.36 -17.24
N LEU A 442 -4.22 6.35 -17.50
CA LEU A 442 -3.92 7.77 -17.57
C LEU A 442 -3.80 8.45 -16.18
N GLY A 443 -4.15 7.76 -15.09
CA GLY A 443 -4.20 8.37 -13.76
C GLY A 443 -5.34 9.39 -13.57
N THR A 444 -6.35 9.38 -14.44
CA THR A 444 -7.47 10.34 -14.43
C THR A 444 -8.76 9.75 -13.87
N LEU A 445 -8.73 8.55 -13.33
CA LEU A 445 -9.87 7.91 -12.69
C LEU A 445 -10.13 8.58 -11.32
N GLN A 446 -11.26 9.30 -11.22
CA GLN A 446 -11.69 10.04 -10.01
C GLN A 446 -13.09 9.59 -9.60
#